data_502d6a4dd2bd49db9e6050f15c2b8176
#
_entry.id   502d6a4dd2bd49db9e6050f15c2b8176
#
_cell.length_a   1.000
_cell.length_b   1.000
_cell.length_c   1.000
_cell.angle_alpha   90.00
_cell.angle_beta   90.00
_cell.angle_gamma   90.00
#
_symmetry.space_group_name_H-M   'P 1'
#
loop_
_entity.id
_entity.type
_entity.pdbx_description
1 polymer ?
#
loop_
_entity_poly.entity_id
_entity_poly.type
_entity_poly.pdbx_seq_one_letter_code
_entity_poly.pdbx_strand_id
1 'polypeptide(L)'
;MKRKVDWSKYLQIEPDKFRGLTAAFDVNKIFAMGLMPVRGPQGFRKLDYEFAEKRLNVVEIMDKLEEHHFNVFGLVIKDTDGACVWDTEVGWNPIGRDVLGEFCEAGRDRNIKIMVSFTSMNDAYQGVKHPERVSVHGKSGKKASIKYRKGDISTHEEGELRIDLPENVSFDEYQEKIPFLTDKFDIKQGKSRGSRGKGFVPTTSFMCPNSKHVDYLLDLTQEVIKNYPVTGFFADYIRYDGAFADLCLCDRCQAKFREGFGSKAKPLTSQEWYEFKSNTIAEYAQKLQEVIKDTNQDCTSGWFCLPGPKKMFSRKRLGQDWTKLSSILDVVSPMEYPYLMGTKDDGWYWRKIGDLFYWYFMRNMKKRIHEFKSPILAVTNSVECNAEEMLKQMRGFNFGLGIAVFKYFGTTDDQWNALKEYAEIDLGLENSN
;
A
#
# COMPACT_ATOMS: atom_id res chain seq x y z
N MET A 1 23.66 -21.64 11.40
CA MET A 1 23.24 -21.23 10.05
C MET A 1 21.93 -21.95 9.68
N LYS A 2 20.77 -21.29 9.75
CA LYS A 2 19.52 -21.85 9.23
C LYS A 2 19.58 -21.78 7.70
N ARG A 3 19.33 -22.89 7.02
CA ARG A 3 19.43 -22.99 5.54
C ARG A 3 18.58 -21.90 4.88
N LYS A 4 19.18 -21.08 4.02
CA LYS A 4 18.43 -20.19 3.10
C LYS A 4 17.38 -21.05 2.36
N VAL A 5 16.17 -20.57 2.27
CA VAL A 5 15.12 -21.25 1.51
C VAL A 5 15.44 -21.05 0.05
N ASP A 6 15.65 -22.14 -0.68
CA ASP A 6 15.77 -22.10 -2.13
C ASP A 6 14.38 -21.94 -2.75
N TRP A 7 14.05 -20.71 -3.09
CA TRP A 7 12.76 -20.34 -3.67
C TRP A 7 12.61 -20.72 -5.15
N SER A 8 13.72 -20.98 -5.86
CA SER A 8 13.69 -21.36 -7.27
C SER A 8 12.85 -22.61 -7.53
N LYS A 9 12.79 -23.51 -6.54
CA LYS A 9 11.98 -24.72 -6.57
C LYS A 9 10.46 -24.48 -6.52
N TYR A 10 10.05 -23.28 -6.15
CA TYR A 10 8.64 -22.93 -5.94
C TYR A 10 8.13 -21.89 -6.95
N LEU A 11 9.05 -21.15 -7.57
CA LEU A 11 8.73 -20.13 -8.56
C LEU A 11 8.63 -20.75 -9.95
N GLN A 12 7.49 -20.54 -10.63
CA GLN A 12 7.26 -20.94 -12.01
C GLN A 12 7.29 -19.71 -12.92
N ILE A 13 8.38 -18.94 -12.85
CA ILE A 13 8.52 -17.70 -13.61
C ILE A 13 9.72 -17.85 -14.55
N GLU A 14 9.50 -17.49 -15.81
CA GLU A 14 10.54 -17.56 -16.83
C GLU A 14 11.74 -16.64 -16.45
N PRO A 15 12.98 -17.16 -16.54
CA PRO A 15 14.18 -16.42 -16.17
C PRO A 15 14.34 -15.08 -16.91
N ASP A 16 13.88 -14.98 -18.14
CA ASP A 16 13.98 -13.77 -18.95
C ASP A 16 13.11 -12.63 -18.43
N LYS A 17 11.98 -12.92 -17.79
CA LYS A 17 11.18 -11.89 -17.12
C LYS A 17 11.92 -11.23 -15.95
N PHE A 18 12.72 -12.01 -15.21
CA PHE A 18 13.56 -11.43 -14.13
C PHE A 18 14.63 -10.50 -14.70
N ARG A 19 15.33 -10.93 -15.76
CA ARG A 19 16.39 -10.14 -16.40
C ARG A 19 15.86 -8.84 -17.00
N GLY A 20 14.70 -8.88 -17.65
CA GLY A 20 14.08 -7.67 -18.21
C GLY A 20 13.73 -6.63 -17.16
N LEU A 21 13.23 -7.06 -15.99
CA LEU A 21 12.83 -6.14 -14.91
C LEU A 21 14.02 -5.57 -14.13
N THR A 22 15.03 -6.37 -13.84
CA THR A 22 16.26 -5.85 -13.22
C THR A 22 17.01 -4.89 -14.16
N ALA A 23 16.94 -5.13 -15.47
CA ALA A 23 17.46 -4.20 -16.47
C ALA A 23 16.68 -2.86 -16.50
N ALA A 24 15.36 -2.86 -16.32
CA ALA A 24 14.57 -1.64 -16.24
C ALA A 24 14.97 -0.77 -15.03
N PHE A 25 15.34 -1.40 -13.92
CA PHE A 25 15.88 -0.70 -12.74
C PHE A 25 17.39 -0.48 -12.84
N ASP A 26 18.05 -1.00 -13.86
CA ASP A 26 19.52 -0.92 -14.03
C ASP A 26 20.28 -1.44 -12.79
N VAL A 27 19.82 -2.53 -12.21
CA VAL A 27 20.40 -3.16 -11.01
C VAL A 27 20.35 -4.68 -11.09
N ASN A 28 21.31 -5.35 -10.46
CA ASN A 28 21.35 -6.80 -10.38
C ASN A 28 20.33 -7.35 -9.38
N LYS A 29 20.07 -6.59 -8.31
CA LYS A 29 19.06 -6.88 -7.28
C LYS A 29 18.46 -5.59 -6.76
N ILE A 30 17.16 -5.58 -6.53
CA ILE A 30 16.46 -4.45 -5.93
C ILE A 30 16.64 -4.50 -4.42
N PHE A 31 17.20 -3.43 -3.87
CA PHE A 31 17.20 -3.15 -2.44
C PHE A 31 16.50 -1.82 -2.22
N ALA A 32 15.24 -1.89 -1.80
CA ALA A 32 14.36 -0.74 -1.75
C ALA A 32 13.96 -0.36 -0.32
N MET A 33 13.88 0.95 -0.05
CA MET A 33 13.29 1.51 1.18
C MET A 33 11.99 2.22 0.85
N GLY A 34 10.93 1.95 1.61
CA GLY A 34 9.64 2.60 1.46
C GLY A 34 9.45 3.80 2.40
N LEU A 35 8.79 4.85 1.94
CA LEU A 35 8.47 6.03 2.73
C LEU A 35 7.06 6.57 2.42
N MET A 36 6.37 7.04 3.47
CA MET A 36 5.10 7.78 3.37
C MET A 36 5.33 9.21 3.90
N PRO A 37 5.44 10.22 3.03
CA PRO A 37 5.83 11.58 3.44
C PRO A 37 4.83 12.27 4.35
N VAL A 38 3.54 12.12 4.08
CA VAL A 38 2.45 12.76 4.83
C VAL A 38 2.16 12.13 6.19
N ARG A 39 2.87 11.05 6.51
CA ARG A 39 2.80 10.39 7.82
C ARG A 39 4.18 10.38 8.45
N GLY A 40 4.62 11.51 8.97
CA GLY A 40 5.93 11.71 9.54
C GLY A 40 6.41 10.67 10.57
N PRO A 41 7.49 10.93 11.30
CA PRO A 41 8.18 9.97 12.17
C PRO A 41 7.30 9.32 13.24
N GLN A 42 6.20 9.97 13.63
CA GLN A 42 5.34 9.54 14.73
C GLN A 42 4.32 8.45 14.38
N GLY A 43 4.41 7.85 13.20
CA GLY A 43 3.71 6.61 12.88
C GLY A 43 2.46 6.74 12.03
N PHE A 44 1.82 5.60 11.79
CA PHE A 44 0.68 5.36 10.91
C PHE A 44 -0.60 6.18 11.21
N ARG A 45 -0.60 7.08 12.20
CA ARG A 45 -1.82 7.58 12.80
C ARG A 45 -1.96 9.08 12.84
N LYS A 46 -0.94 9.82 12.42
CA LYS A 46 -1.00 11.28 12.31
C LYS A 46 -0.78 11.67 10.87
N LEU A 47 -1.76 12.34 10.30
CA LEU A 47 -1.53 13.21 9.17
C LEU A 47 -0.67 14.36 9.69
N ASP A 48 0.55 14.43 9.24
CA ASP A 48 1.45 15.51 9.56
C ASP A 48 1.82 16.23 8.26
N TYR A 49 0.83 16.94 7.71
CA TYR A 49 1.06 17.77 6.52
C TYR A 49 2.15 18.79 6.76
N GLU A 50 2.20 19.38 7.96
CA GLU A 50 3.25 20.32 8.32
C GLU A 50 4.64 19.68 8.30
N PHE A 51 4.76 18.40 8.67
CA PHE A 51 6.02 17.69 8.55
C PHE A 51 6.44 17.56 7.08
N ALA A 52 5.54 17.14 6.21
CA ALA A 52 5.82 16.99 4.79
C ALA A 52 6.13 18.35 4.13
N GLU A 53 5.40 19.40 4.53
CA GLU A 53 5.58 20.75 4.01
C GLU A 53 6.92 21.37 4.44
N LYS A 54 7.24 21.32 5.75
CA LYS A 54 8.30 22.17 6.33
C LYS A 54 9.51 21.41 6.85
N ARG A 55 9.38 20.13 7.20
CA ARG A 55 10.41 19.38 7.93
C ARG A 55 10.95 18.15 7.21
N LEU A 56 10.31 17.74 6.12
CA LEU A 56 10.80 16.61 5.34
C LEU A 56 12.09 17.02 4.60
N ASN A 57 13.21 16.49 5.04
CA ASN A 57 14.51 16.73 4.42
C ASN A 57 14.84 15.63 3.40
N VAL A 58 14.57 15.90 2.14
CA VAL A 58 14.77 14.95 1.03
C VAL A 58 16.23 14.58 0.86
N VAL A 59 17.13 15.57 0.96
CA VAL A 59 18.59 15.35 0.80
C VAL A 59 19.11 14.41 1.87
N GLU A 60 18.81 14.66 3.14
CA GLU A 60 19.23 13.81 4.26
C GLU A 60 18.71 12.37 4.14
N ILE A 61 17.46 12.21 3.68
CA ILE A 61 16.89 10.89 3.45
C ILE A 61 17.67 10.15 2.36
N MET A 62 17.93 10.82 1.25
CA MET A 62 18.58 10.18 0.11
C MET A 62 20.07 9.91 0.39
N ASP A 63 20.77 10.78 1.12
CA ASP A 63 22.13 10.54 1.60
C ASP A 63 22.20 9.29 2.49
N LYS A 64 21.23 9.15 3.40
CA LYS A 64 21.16 7.96 4.26
C LYS A 64 20.88 6.69 3.49
N LEU A 65 20.05 6.74 2.44
CA LEU A 65 19.80 5.59 1.58
C LEU A 65 21.06 5.19 0.79
N GLU A 66 21.79 6.16 0.24
CA GLU A 66 23.04 5.93 -0.45
C GLU A 66 24.09 5.30 0.47
N GLU A 67 24.29 5.86 1.66
CA GLU A 67 25.20 5.32 2.68
C GLU A 67 24.93 3.85 3.03
N HIS A 68 23.66 3.42 2.93
CA HIS A 68 23.21 2.06 3.25
C HIS A 68 22.96 1.19 2.02
N HIS A 69 23.51 1.58 0.86
CA HIS A 69 23.48 0.84 -0.41
C HIS A 69 22.08 0.55 -0.98
N PHE A 70 21.09 1.37 -0.64
CA PHE A 70 19.79 1.29 -1.30
C PHE A 70 19.92 1.79 -2.74
N ASN A 71 19.36 1.03 -3.67
CA ASN A 71 19.37 1.36 -5.10
C ASN A 71 17.98 1.73 -5.65
N VAL A 72 16.94 1.51 -4.85
CA VAL A 72 15.58 1.91 -5.17
C VAL A 72 14.94 2.57 -3.96
N PHE A 73 14.22 3.67 -4.19
CA PHE A 73 13.41 4.33 -3.18
C PHE A 73 11.92 4.23 -3.54
N GLY A 74 11.13 3.67 -2.63
CA GLY A 74 9.69 3.47 -2.78
C GLY A 74 8.90 4.59 -2.09
N LEU A 75 8.35 5.52 -2.85
CA LEU A 75 7.59 6.65 -2.31
C LEU A 75 6.09 6.40 -2.41
N VAL A 76 5.37 6.48 -1.29
CA VAL A 76 3.91 6.51 -1.30
C VAL A 76 3.46 7.93 -1.62
N ILE A 77 3.02 8.16 -2.86
CA ILE A 77 2.70 9.50 -3.38
C ILE A 77 1.26 9.94 -3.14
N LYS A 78 0.35 9.01 -2.90
CA LYS A 78 -1.04 9.28 -2.50
C LYS A 78 -1.44 8.31 -1.42
N ASP A 79 -1.91 8.82 -0.30
CA ASP A 79 -2.31 8.00 0.83
C ASP A 79 -3.83 7.68 0.88
N THR A 80 -4.28 7.10 1.99
CA THR A 80 -5.70 6.73 2.19
C THR A 80 -6.63 7.91 2.35
N ASP A 81 -6.11 9.09 2.65
CA ASP A 81 -6.91 10.31 2.74
C ASP A 81 -7.12 10.98 1.40
N GLY A 82 -6.37 10.53 0.39
CA GLY A 82 -6.39 11.09 -0.95
C GLY A 82 -5.39 12.22 -1.15
N ALA A 83 -4.55 12.52 -0.14
CA ALA A 83 -3.52 13.54 -0.23
C ALA A 83 -2.40 13.09 -1.19
N CYS A 84 -2.14 13.90 -2.19
CA CYS A 84 -1.06 13.76 -3.15
C CYS A 84 0.15 14.59 -2.71
N VAL A 85 1.36 14.12 -3.01
CA VAL A 85 2.61 14.77 -2.61
C VAL A 85 3.44 15.21 -3.83
N TRP A 86 2.79 15.50 -4.93
CA TRP A 86 3.38 16.08 -6.14
C TRP A 86 2.56 17.24 -6.64
N ASP A 87 3.12 18.02 -7.55
CA ASP A 87 2.39 19.10 -8.21
C ASP A 87 1.39 18.50 -9.20
N THR A 88 0.10 18.50 -8.81
CA THR A 88 -0.96 17.80 -9.52
C THR A 88 -2.09 18.72 -9.96
N GLU A 89 -2.52 18.57 -11.21
CA GLU A 89 -3.72 19.21 -11.74
C GLU A 89 -4.98 18.36 -11.52
N VAL A 90 -4.81 17.03 -11.34
CA VAL A 90 -5.90 16.05 -11.23
C VAL A 90 -6.26 15.77 -9.78
N GLY A 91 -5.24 15.66 -8.92
CA GLY A 91 -5.35 15.22 -7.54
C GLY A 91 -5.62 16.35 -6.54
N TRP A 92 -5.33 16.05 -5.29
CA TRP A 92 -5.38 17.01 -4.20
C TRP A 92 -4.05 17.03 -3.45
N ASN A 93 -3.30 18.12 -3.61
CA ASN A 93 -2.05 18.34 -2.88
C ASN A 93 -2.28 19.37 -1.75
N PRO A 94 -2.52 18.92 -0.50
CA PRO A 94 -2.77 19.82 0.61
C PRO A 94 -1.50 20.51 1.15
N ILE A 95 -0.32 20.06 0.76
CA ILE A 95 0.96 20.57 1.26
C ILE A 95 1.56 21.65 0.37
N GLY A 96 1.09 21.79 -0.87
CA GLY A 96 1.60 22.80 -1.80
C GLY A 96 3.09 22.67 -2.14
N ARG A 97 3.66 21.47 -1.99
CA ARG A 97 5.08 21.15 -2.22
C ARG A 97 5.17 19.94 -3.15
N ASP A 98 6.05 19.99 -4.12
CA ASP A 98 6.34 18.86 -5.03
C ASP A 98 7.41 17.93 -4.45
N VAL A 99 7.00 17.15 -3.44
CA VAL A 99 7.89 16.18 -2.77
C VAL A 99 8.37 15.10 -3.74
N LEU A 100 7.52 14.66 -4.68
CA LEU A 100 7.92 13.66 -5.68
C LEU A 100 9.02 14.20 -6.60
N GLY A 101 8.88 15.42 -7.10
CA GLY A 101 9.89 16.07 -7.93
C GLY A 101 11.23 16.17 -7.22
N GLU A 102 11.24 16.62 -5.97
CA GLU A 102 12.45 16.71 -5.15
C GLU A 102 13.14 15.33 -4.97
N PHE A 103 12.38 14.26 -4.71
CA PHE A 103 12.96 12.91 -4.62
C PHE A 103 13.47 12.39 -5.97
N CYS A 104 12.80 12.71 -7.07
CA CYS A 104 13.26 12.33 -8.40
C CYS A 104 14.60 13.01 -8.73
N GLU A 105 14.76 14.28 -8.39
CA GLU A 105 16.02 15.02 -8.58
C GLU A 105 17.13 14.45 -7.70
N ALA A 106 16.88 14.33 -6.40
CA ALA A 106 17.88 13.81 -5.46
C ALA A 106 18.26 12.34 -5.74
N GLY A 107 17.34 11.53 -6.26
CA GLY A 107 17.58 10.15 -6.67
C GLY A 107 18.45 10.03 -7.90
N ARG A 108 18.26 10.91 -8.90
CA ARG A 108 19.08 10.98 -10.09
C ARG A 108 20.54 11.27 -9.74
N ASP A 109 20.77 12.22 -8.83
CA ASP A 109 22.11 12.64 -8.43
C ASP A 109 22.89 11.53 -7.69
N ARG A 110 22.19 10.54 -7.10
CA ARG A 110 22.74 9.40 -6.34
C ARG A 110 22.58 8.05 -7.05
N ASN A 111 22.08 8.06 -8.28
CA ASN A 111 21.71 6.84 -9.01
C ASN A 111 20.74 5.91 -8.25
N ILE A 112 19.88 6.48 -7.41
CA ILE A 112 18.80 5.76 -6.72
C ILE A 112 17.53 5.90 -7.55
N LYS A 113 16.97 4.78 -8.01
CA LYS A 113 15.76 4.77 -8.83
C LYS A 113 14.50 5.04 -7.99
N ILE A 114 13.58 5.82 -8.53
CA ILE A 114 12.34 6.16 -7.83
C ILE A 114 11.21 5.24 -8.28
N MET A 115 10.68 4.50 -7.33
CA MET A 115 9.48 3.69 -7.47
C MET A 115 8.36 4.36 -6.68
N VAL A 116 7.21 4.57 -7.29
CA VAL A 116 6.09 5.22 -6.61
C VAL A 116 4.94 4.26 -6.35
N SER A 117 4.15 4.56 -5.34
CA SER A 117 2.91 3.85 -5.08
C SER A 117 1.81 4.79 -4.60
N PHE A 118 0.57 4.39 -4.86
CA PHE A 118 -0.58 5.05 -4.27
C PHE A 118 -1.65 4.06 -3.77
N THR A 119 -2.48 4.50 -2.83
CA THR A 119 -3.65 3.75 -2.41
C THR A 119 -4.75 3.88 -3.46
N SER A 120 -5.20 2.73 -4.03
CA SER A 120 -6.20 2.73 -5.09
C SER A 120 -7.62 2.89 -4.56
N MET A 121 -8.19 1.85 -3.96
CA MET A 121 -9.60 1.82 -3.58
C MET A 121 -9.88 2.41 -2.18
N ASN A 122 -8.93 3.11 -1.59
CA ASN A 122 -9.13 3.77 -0.30
C ASN A 122 -8.76 5.25 -0.45
N ASP A 123 -9.78 6.13 -0.39
CA ASP A 123 -9.64 7.55 -0.70
C ASP A 123 -10.72 8.37 0.01
N ALA A 124 -10.36 9.02 1.10
CA ALA A 124 -11.31 9.80 1.89
C ALA A 124 -11.74 11.07 1.14
N TYR A 125 -10.80 11.75 0.49
CA TYR A 125 -11.09 12.98 -0.28
C TYR A 125 -12.10 12.73 -1.40
N GLN A 126 -11.88 11.70 -2.22
CA GLN A 126 -12.82 11.34 -3.27
C GLN A 126 -14.16 10.83 -2.71
N GLY A 127 -14.12 10.12 -1.58
CA GLY A 127 -15.33 9.66 -0.89
C GLY A 127 -16.22 10.80 -0.42
N VAL A 128 -15.63 11.91 0.03
CA VAL A 128 -16.34 13.13 0.41
C VAL A 128 -16.85 13.90 -0.80
N LYS A 129 -16.00 14.12 -1.80
CA LYS A 129 -16.37 14.84 -3.03
C LYS A 129 -17.41 14.09 -3.88
N HIS A 130 -17.30 12.77 -3.89
CA HIS A 130 -18.06 11.89 -4.77
C HIS A 130 -18.66 10.71 -4.01
N PRO A 131 -19.59 10.95 -3.06
CA PRO A 131 -20.19 9.91 -2.23
C PRO A 131 -20.92 8.83 -3.05
N GLU A 132 -21.34 9.15 -4.27
CA GLU A 132 -21.92 8.19 -5.19
C GLU A 132 -20.91 7.13 -5.71
N ARG A 133 -19.61 7.37 -5.55
CA ARG A 133 -18.54 6.43 -5.94
C ARG A 133 -18.13 5.49 -4.81
N VAL A 134 -18.60 5.72 -3.59
CA VAL A 134 -18.26 4.91 -2.42
C VAL A 134 -18.95 3.55 -2.47
N SER A 135 -18.25 2.51 -2.01
CA SER A 135 -18.79 1.16 -1.89
C SER A 135 -19.98 1.08 -0.92
N VAL A 136 -20.93 0.19 -1.20
CA VAL A 136 -22.15 -0.01 -0.39
C VAL A 136 -22.13 -1.38 0.28
N HIS A 137 -22.39 -1.40 1.59
CA HIS A 137 -22.50 -2.62 2.38
C HIS A 137 -23.78 -3.41 2.06
N GLY A 138 -23.63 -4.70 1.86
CA GLY A 138 -24.77 -5.55 1.54
C GLY A 138 -25.77 -5.77 2.67
N LYS A 139 -25.30 -5.81 3.91
CA LYS A 139 -26.15 -6.06 5.08
C LYS A 139 -26.95 -4.85 5.53
N SER A 140 -26.41 -3.66 5.38
CA SER A 140 -27.03 -2.43 5.92
C SER A 140 -27.57 -1.51 4.84
N GLY A 141 -27.21 -1.71 3.56
CA GLY A 141 -27.46 -0.75 2.49
C GLY A 141 -26.69 0.57 2.64
N LYS A 142 -25.94 0.72 3.72
CA LYS A 142 -25.17 1.93 4.02
C LYS A 142 -23.89 1.99 3.20
N LYS A 143 -23.45 3.21 2.85
CA LYS A 143 -22.17 3.43 2.18
C LYS A 143 -21.03 2.97 3.08
N ALA A 144 -20.01 2.33 2.51
CA ALA A 144 -18.77 1.96 3.20
C ALA A 144 -17.86 3.18 3.30
N SER A 145 -18.45 4.29 3.71
CA SER A 145 -17.75 5.54 3.88
C SER A 145 -17.31 5.68 5.32
N ILE A 146 -16.12 6.15 5.48
CA ILE A 146 -15.59 6.71 6.72
C ILE A 146 -15.60 5.72 7.87
N LYS A 147 -14.52 4.99 7.98
CA LYS A 147 -14.26 4.12 9.12
C LYS A 147 -13.43 4.83 10.16
N TYR A 148 -13.98 4.80 11.35
CA TYR A 148 -13.18 4.99 12.54
C TYR A 148 -12.48 3.69 12.94
N ARG A 149 -11.38 3.83 13.61
CA ARG A 149 -10.65 2.70 14.14
C ARG A 149 -11.40 2.07 15.31
N LYS A 150 -11.23 0.75 15.41
CA LYS A 150 -11.78 -0.14 16.41
C LYS A 150 -11.88 0.49 17.80
N GLY A 151 -13.08 0.69 18.28
CA GLY A 151 -13.39 1.22 19.61
C GLY A 151 -14.50 2.25 19.60
N ASP A 152 -14.61 3.01 18.54
CA ASP A 152 -15.70 3.98 18.41
C ASP A 152 -16.31 3.92 17.03
N ILE A 153 -17.57 3.72 17.06
CA ILE A 153 -18.56 3.96 16.05
C ILE A 153 -18.77 2.81 15.10
N SER A 154 -19.77 2.25 15.46
CA SER A 154 -20.64 1.49 14.65
C SER A 154 -21.21 2.30 13.56
N THR A 155 -21.46 2.76 12.78
CA THR A 155 -22.33 3.34 11.76
C THR A 155 -22.50 4.83 11.85
N HIS A 156 -22.01 5.54 10.83
CA HIS A 156 -22.43 6.90 10.57
C HIS A 156 -23.75 6.89 9.83
N GLU A 157 -24.63 7.72 10.28
CA GLU A 157 -25.68 8.23 9.44
C GLU A 157 -25.07 9.14 8.37
N GLU A 158 -25.65 9.20 7.21
CA GLU A 158 -25.16 10.02 6.10
C GLU A 158 -25.05 11.48 6.57
N GLY A 159 -23.86 12.05 6.52
CA GLY A 159 -23.57 13.42 6.93
C GLY A 159 -22.94 13.63 8.31
N GLU A 160 -22.77 12.58 9.12
CA GLU A 160 -22.10 12.67 10.41
C GLU A 160 -20.69 12.04 10.35
N LEU A 161 -19.69 12.83 10.72
CA LEU A 161 -18.31 12.42 10.87
C LEU A 161 -17.85 12.68 12.30
N ARG A 162 -17.37 11.64 12.98
CA ARG A 162 -16.75 11.78 14.31
C ARG A 162 -15.25 11.60 14.20
N ILE A 163 -14.50 12.49 14.82
CA ILE A 163 -13.05 12.54 14.77
C ILE A 163 -12.51 12.58 16.19
N ASP A 164 -11.56 11.68 16.46
CA ASP A 164 -10.74 11.75 17.67
C ASP A 164 -9.50 12.59 17.39
N LEU A 165 -9.40 13.73 18.01
CA LEU A 165 -8.28 14.63 17.88
C LEU A 165 -7.11 14.20 18.80
N PRO A 166 -5.86 14.42 18.37
CA PRO A 166 -4.71 14.37 19.28
C PRO A 166 -4.88 15.34 20.45
N GLU A 167 -4.34 15.01 21.62
CA GLU A 167 -4.44 15.88 22.82
C GLU A 167 -3.91 17.30 22.63
N ASN A 168 -3.00 17.48 21.68
CA ASN A 168 -2.30 18.72 21.41
C ASN A 168 -2.78 19.47 20.16
N VAL A 169 -3.88 19.02 19.55
CA VAL A 169 -4.47 19.66 18.37
C VAL A 169 -5.89 20.09 18.69
N SER A 170 -6.18 21.36 18.52
CA SER A 170 -7.55 21.88 18.67
C SER A 170 -8.41 21.47 17.47
N PHE A 171 -9.73 21.48 17.69
CA PHE A 171 -10.68 21.20 16.62
C PHE A 171 -10.60 22.26 15.50
N ASP A 172 -10.43 23.52 15.87
CA ASP A 172 -10.33 24.64 14.93
C ASP A 172 -9.07 24.53 14.08
N GLU A 173 -7.93 24.22 14.68
CA GLU A 173 -6.66 23.95 13.97
C GLU A 173 -6.76 22.75 13.02
N TYR A 174 -7.55 21.76 13.40
CA TYR A 174 -7.82 20.63 12.54
C TYR A 174 -8.72 21.00 11.35
N GLN A 175 -9.74 21.82 11.56
CA GLN A 175 -10.63 22.31 10.50
C GLN A 175 -9.88 23.11 9.44
N GLU A 176 -8.90 23.92 9.84
CA GLU A 176 -8.06 24.67 8.91
C GLU A 176 -7.21 23.75 8.01
N LYS A 177 -6.73 22.63 8.55
CA LYS A 177 -5.89 21.67 7.82
C LYS A 177 -6.67 20.77 6.86
N ILE A 178 -7.96 20.53 7.12
CA ILE A 178 -8.80 19.65 6.29
C ILE A 178 -10.15 20.32 5.98
N PRO A 179 -10.16 21.45 5.31
CA PRO A 179 -11.37 22.22 5.06
C PRO A 179 -12.42 21.47 4.26
N PHE A 180 -12.04 20.57 3.36
CA PHE A 180 -12.99 19.80 2.57
C PHE A 180 -13.86 18.84 3.39
N LEU A 181 -13.41 18.42 4.58
CA LEU A 181 -14.23 17.61 5.48
C LEU A 181 -15.29 18.45 6.19
N THR A 182 -14.94 19.69 6.54
CA THR A 182 -15.84 20.59 7.28
C THR A 182 -16.96 21.16 6.43
N ASP A 183 -16.73 21.33 5.13
CA ASP A 183 -17.73 21.89 4.21
C ASP A 183 -18.89 20.94 3.91
N LYS A 184 -18.71 19.65 4.12
CA LYS A 184 -19.68 18.61 3.70
C LYS A 184 -20.21 17.73 4.82
N PHE A 185 -19.61 17.79 6.01
CA PHE A 185 -20.00 16.96 7.14
C PHE A 185 -20.19 17.81 8.39
N ASP A 186 -21.21 17.48 9.17
CA ASP A 186 -21.31 17.97 10.54
C ASP A 186 -20.27 17.22 11.38
N ILE A 187 -19.12 17.85 11.58
CA ILE A 187 -17.98 17.26 12.27
C ILE A 187 -18.17 17.48 13.77
N LYS A 188 -18.35 16.39 14.52
CA LYS A 188 -18.44 16.41 15.98
C LYS A 188 -17.17 15.86 16.59
N GLN A 189 -16.60 16.62 17.53
CA GLN A 189 -15.48 16.16 18.32
C GLN A 189 -15.85 14.91 19.13
N GLY A 190 -15.20 13.78 18.85
CA GLY A 190 -15.37 12.54 19.59
C GLY A 190 -14.47 12.46 20.83
N LYS A 191 -14.86 11.63 21.81
CA LYS A 191 -13.98 11.27 22.93
C LYS A 191 -13.23 9.99 22.61
N SER A 192 -11.90 10.03 22.75
CA SER A 192 -11.06 8.84 22.60
C SER A 192 -11.43 7.79 23.65
N ARG A 193 -11.66 6.54 23.24
CA ARG A 193 -11.90 5.41 24.13
C ARG A 193 -10.75 4.41 24.04
N GLY A 194 -9.93 4.36 25.09
CA GLY A 194 -8.92 3.33 25.32
C GLY A 194 -7.48 3.77 25.11
N SER A 195 -6.55 3.00 25.67
CA SER A 195 -5.10 3.27 25.77
C SER A 195 -4.34 3.38 24.44
N ARG A 196 -5.02 3.17 23.32
CA ARG A 196 -4.46 3.26 21.96
C ARG A 196 -4.90 4.50 21.19
N GLY A 197 -5.64 5.39 21.82
CA GLY A 197 -6.49 6.35 21.15
C GLY A 197 -6.01 7.78 21.10
N LYS A 198 -4.82 8.08 21.53
CA LYS A 198 -4.30 9.46 21.52
C LYS A 198 -3.67 9.79 20.16
N GLY A 199 -4.38 9.57 19.09
CA GLY A 199 -3.91 9.88 17.76
C GLY A 199 -5.07 10.11 16.82
N PHE A 200 -4.91 11.09 15.96
CA PHE A 200 -5.78 11.32 14.84
C PHE A 200 -5.86 10.06 13.96
N VAL A 201 -7.06 9.59 13.74
CA VAL A 201 -7.32 8.48 12.82
C VAL A 201 -7.90 9.10 11.55
N PRO A 202 -7.17 9.08 10.44
CA PRO A 202 -7.72 9.53 9.18
C PRO A 202 -8.96 8.74 8.84
N THR A 203 -9.96 9.44 8.39
CA THR A 203 -11.16 8.84 7.84
C THR A 203 -10.80 8.16 6.53
N THR A 204 -11.28 6.97 6.32
CA THR A 204 -11.02 6.24 5.09
C THR A 204 -12.33 5.90 4.41
N SER A 205 -12.41 6.12 3.10
CA SER A 205 -13.53 5.69 2.28
C SER A 205 -13.10 4.62 1.31
N PHE A 206 -13.79 3.49 1.31
CA PHE A 206 -13.58 2.47 0.29
C PHE A 206 -14.41 2.78 -0.94
N MET A 207 -13.72 3.09 -2.03
CA MET A 207 -14.32 3.41 -3.31
C MET A 207 -14.78 2.15 -4.04
N CYS A 208 -15.84 2.28 -4.81
CA CYS A 208 -16.33 1.18 -5.63
C CYS A 208 -15.46 1.04 -6.90
N PRO A 209 -14.85 -0.13 -7.14
CA PRO A 209 -13.99 -0.33 -8.32
C PRO A 209 -14.75 -0.38 -9.66
N ASN A 210 -16.09 -0.36 -9.63
CA ASN A 210 -16.95 -0.17 -10.82
C ASN A 210 -17.46 1.28 -10.93
N SER A 211 -16.85 2.25 -10.27
CA SER A 211 -17.24 3.66 -10.36
C SER A 211 -16.21 4.47 -11.17
N LYS A 212 -16.54 5.72 -11.46
CA LYS A 212 -15.62 6.70 -12.08
C LYS A 212 -14.40 7.04 -11.22
N HIS A 213 -14.30 6.46 -10.02
CA HIS A 213 -13.07 6.56 -9.25
C HIS A 213 -11.88 5.88 -9.94
N VAL A 214 -12.14 4.82 -10.71
CA VAL A 214 -11.11 4.16 -11.52
C VAL A 214 -10.55 5.13 -12.56
N ASP A 215 -11.39 5.87 -13.26
CA ASP A 215 -10.95 6.84 -14.26
C ASP A 215 -10.03 7.90 -13.62
N TYR A 216 -10.44 8.44 -12.46
CA TYR A 216 -9.60 9.36 -11.68
C TYR A 216 -8.23 8.77 -11.30
N LEU A 217 -8.17 7.50 -10.91
CA LEU A 217 -6.89 6.85 -10.59
C LEU A 217 -6.00 6.68 -11.82
N LEU A 218 -6.60 6.40 -12.98
CA LEU A 218 -5.88 6.29 -14.24
C LEU A 218 -5.32 7.65 -14.70
N ASP A 219 -6.10 8.72 -14.54
CA ASP A 219 -5.67 10.09 -14.84
C ASP A 219 -4.47 10.49 -13.95
N LEU A 220 -4.54 10.20 -12.64
CA LEU A 220 -3.41 10.41 -11.72
C LEU A 220 -2.16 9.61 -12.11
N THR A 221 -2.36 8.36 -12.53
CA THR A 221 -1.25 7.49 -12.97
C THR A 221 -0.56 8.07 -14.21
N GLN A 222 -1.36 8.48 -15.20
CA GLN A 222 -0.84 9.07 -16.42
C GLN A 222 -0.09 10.39 -16.15
N GLU A 223 -0.66 11.26 -15.29
CA GLU A 223 -0.02 12.52 -14.89
C GLU A 223 1.36 12.27 -14.27
N VAL A 224 1.47 11.35 -13.31
CA VAL A 224 2.74 11.04 -12.64
C VAL A 224 3.77 10.49 -13.63
N ILE A 225 3.41 9.50 -14.43
CA ILE A 225 4.36 8.84 -15.35
C ILE A 225 4.81 9.78 -16.48
N LYS A 226 3.93 10.68 -16.90
CA LYS A 226 4.24 11.68 -17.92
C LYS A 226 5.19 12.77 -17.44
N ASN A 227 5.03 13.20 -16.17
CA ASN A 227 5.70 14.39 -15.65
C ASN A 227 6.94 14.08 -14.81
N TYR A 228 7.09 12.84 -14.33
CA TYR A 228 8.19 12.45 -13.42
C TYR A 228 8.95 11.22 -13.93
N PRO A 229 10.29 11.18 -13.78
CA PRO A 229 11.13 10.07 -14.23
C PRO A 229 11.08 8.88 -13.25
N VAL A 230 9.87 8.36 -13.01
CA VAL A 230 9.66 7.20 -12.14
C VAL A 230 9.95 5.89 -12.89
N THR A 231 10.67 4.98 -12.24
CA THR A 231 11.04 3.68 -12.82
C THR A 231 9.95 2.63 -12.63
N GLY A 232 9.13 2.79 -11.59
CA GLY A 232 8.03 1.86 -11.31
C GLY A 232 6.83 2.54 -10.67
N PHE A 233 5.65 2.05 -11.03
CA PHE A 233 4.37 2.50 -10.49
C PHE A 233 3.60 1.32 -9.88
N PHE A 234 3.35 1.35 -8.57
CA PHE A 234 2.78 0.25 -7.82
C PHE A 234 1.42 0.62 -7.22
N ALA A 235 0.41 -0.21 -7.44
CA ALA A 235 -0.91 -0.02 -6.87
C ALA A 235 -1.02 -0.70 -5.50
N ASP A 236 -1.21 0.09 -4.44
CA ASP A 236 -1.66 -0.42 -3.15
C ASP A 236 -3.18 -0.34 -3.04
N TYR A 237 -3.78 -1.07 -2.11
CA TYR A 237 -5.24 -1.17 -1.97
C TYR A 237 -6.00 -1.47 -3.26
N ILE A 238 -5.36 -2.16 -4.21
CA ILE A 238 -6.00 -2.71 -5.42
C ILE A 238 -6.91 -3.89 -5.02
N ARG A 239 -7.96 -3.57 -4.28
CA ARG A 239 -8.80 -4.58 -3.63
C ARG A 239 -10.06 -3.99 -3.02
N TYR A 240 -11.03 -4.85 -2.73
CA TYR A 240 -12.12 -4.54 -1.82
C TYR A 240 -11.64 -4.50 -0.36
N ASP A 241 -12.41 -3.86 0.53
CA ASP A 241 -12.09 -3.87 1.95
C ASP A 241 -12.17 -5.29 2.55
N GLY A 242 -11.08 -5.71 3.19
CA GLY A 242 -10.99 -7.03 3.81
C GLY A 242 -11.83 -7.22 5.07
N ALA A 243 -12.23 -6.12 5.73
CA ALA A 243 -13.10 -6.19 6.91
C ALA A 243 -14.54 -6.54 6.55
N PHE A 244 -14.99 -6.27 5.32
CA PHE A 244 -16.36 -6.47 4.86
C PHE A 244 -16.39 -7.40 3.64
N ALA A 245 -16.82 -8.62 3.87
CA ALA A 245 -16.96 -9.60 2.79
C ALA A 245 -18.09 -9.26 1.80
N ASP A 246 -19.00 -8.38 2.20
CA ASP A 246 -20.25 -8.04 1.53
C ASP A 246 -20.19 -6.74 0.69
N LEU A 247 -19.02 -6.26 0.36
CA LEU A 247 -18.81 -5.18 -0.59
C LEU A 247 -18.66 -5.72 -2.03
N CYS A 248 -19.06 -4.98 -3.03
CA CYS A 248 -19.87 -3.75 -3.04
C CYS A 248 -21.25 -4.07 -3.63
N LEU A 249 -22.32 -3.69 -2.96
CA LEU A 249 -23.71 -3.89 -3.43
C LEU A 249 -24.40 -2.59 -3.89
N CYS A 250 -23.64 -1.64 -4.45
CA CYS A 250 -24.24 -0.51 -5.17
C CYS A 250 -24.95 -1.00 -6.45
N ASP A 251 -25.87 -0.19 -6.98
CA ASP A 251 -26.67 -0.56 -8.15
C ASP A 251 -25.82 -0.91 -9.36
N ARG A 252 -24.69 -0.20 -9.59
CA ARG A 252 -23.75 -0.51 -10.66
C ARG A 252 -23.15 -1.91 -10.53
N CYS A 253 -22.71 -2.27 -9.33
CA CYS A 253 -22.13 -3.60 -9.10
C CYS A 253 -23.19 -4.69 -9.25
N GLN A 254 -24.42 -4.45 -8.78
CA GLN A 254 -25.51 -5.40 -8.94
C GLN A 254 -25.93 -5.55 -10.40
N ALA A 255 -26.02 -4.46 -11.16
CA ALA A 255 -26.33 -4.51 -12.58
C ALA A 255 -25.27 -5.29 -13.36
N LYS A 256 -23.99 -4.94 -13.19
CA LYS A 256 -22.86 -5.63 -13.84
C LYS A 256 -22.75 -7.09 -13.46
N PHE A 257 -23.05 -7.43 -12.19
CA PHE A 257 -23.08 -8.82 -11.74
C PHE A 257 -24.19 -9.64 -12.44
N ARG A 258 -25.40 -9.07 -12.54
CA ARG A 258 -26.52 -9.74 -13.22
C ARG A 258 -26.27 -9.89 -14.73
N GLU A 259 -25.62 -8.91 -15.33
CA GLU A 259 -25.23 -8.97 -16.75
C GLU A 259 -24.25 -10.13 -16.99
N GLY A 260 -23.24 -10.31 -16.13
CA GLY A 260 -22.21 -11.35 -16.31
C GLY A 260 -22.63 -12.75 -15.85
N PHE A 261 -23.50 -12.87 -14.84
CA PHE A 261 -23.83 -14.15 -14.20
C PHE A 261 -25.33 -14.50 -14.23
N GLY A 262 -26.14 -13.66 -14.84
CA GLY A 262 -27.58 -13.86 -15.00
C GLY A 262 -28.44 -13.38 -13.82
N SER A 263 -29.71 -13.15 -14.08
CA SER A 263 -30.66 -12.54 -13.13
C SER A 263 -30.94 -13.39 -11.87
N LYS A 264 -30.71 -14.70 -11.93
CA LYS A 264 -30.89 -15.64 -10.81
C LYS A 264 -29.66 -15.77 -9.92
N ALA A 265 -28.50 -15.23 -10.32
CA ALA A 265 -27.28 -15.28 -9.53
C ALA A 265 -27.46 -14.49 -8.21
N LYS A 266 -26.97 -15.08 -7.13
CA LYS A 266 -27.10 -14.50 -5.79
C LYS A 266 -25.79 -13.80 -5.42
N PRO A 267 -25.80 -12.48 -5.15
CA PRO A 267 -24.64 -11.80 -4.61
C PRO A 267 -24.30 -12.28 -3.19
N LEU A 268 -23.11 -11.90 -2.71
CA LEU A 268 -22.56 -12.00 -1.36
C LEU A 268 -21.92 -13.33 -0.96
N THR A 269 -22.51 -14.48 -1.27
CA THR A 269 -21.99 -15.77 -0.77
C THR A 269 -21.73 -16.79 -1.86
N SER A 270 -22.13 -16.49 -3.09
CA SER A 270 -21.95 -17.39 -4.21
C SER A 270 -20.50 -17.39 -4.75
N GLN A 271 -20.14 -18.45 -5.44
CA GLN A 271 -18.84 -18.51 -6.13
C GLN A 271 -18.78 -17.46 -7.24
N GLU A 272 -19.91 -17.18 -7.90
CA GLU A 272 -20.06 -16.17 -8.94
C GLU A 272 -19.76 -14.77 -8.41
N TRP A 273 -20.17 -14.44 -7.17
CA TRP A 273 -19.87 -13.15 -6.56
C TRP A 273 -18.37 -12.97 -6.31
N TYR A 274 -17.68 -14.03 -5.90
CA TYR A 274 -16.22 -13.96 -5.70
C TYR A 274 -15.48 -13.85 -7.04
N GLU A 275 -15.99 -14.53 -8.05
CA GLU A 275 -15.47 -14.41 -9.41
C GLU A 275 -15.68 -13.01 -9.97
N PHE A 276 -16.87 -12.44 -9.80
CA PHE A 276 -17.19 -11.05 -10.17
C PHE A 276 -16.21 -10.07 -9.52
N LYS A 277 -15.96 -10.18 -8.22
CA LYS A 277 -15.02 -9.30 -7.52
C LYS A 277 -13.60 -9.44 -8.07
N SER A 278 -13.15 -10.64 -8.32
CA SER A 278 -11.84 -10.88 -8.90
C SER A 278 -11.71 -10.33 -10.32
N ASN A 279 -12.75 -10.48 -11.14
CA ASN A 279 -12.78 -9.92 -12.48
C ASN A 279 -12.76 -8.40 -12.46
N THR A 280 -13.56 -7.78 -11.58
CA THR A 280 -13.59 -6.31 -11.43
C THR A 280 -12.22 -5.74 -11.05
N ILE A 281 -11.50 -6.38 -10.13
CA ILE A 281 -10.14 -5.93 -9.75
C ILE A 281 -9.15 -6.19 -10.89
N ALA A 282 -9.27 -7.30 -11.60
CA ALA A 282 -8.42 -7.59 -12.77
C ALA A 282 -8.66 -6.60 -13.93
N GLU A 283 -9.90 -6.19 -14.18
CA GLU A 283 -10.22 -5.16 -15.17
C GLU A 283 -9.57 -3.81 -14.85
N TYR A 284 -9.57 -3.42 -13.57
CA TYR A 284 -8.85 -2.22 -13.15
C TYR A 284 -7.34 -2.38 -13.34
N ALA A 285 -6.77 -3.53 -12.96
CA ALA A 285 -5.35 -3.80 -13.15
C ALA A 285 -4.95 -3.77 -14.64
N GLN A 286 -5.81 -4.29 -15.53
CA GLN A 286 -5.58 -4.25 -16.97
C GLN A 286 -5.53 -2.81 -17.50
N LYS A 287 -6.50 -1.99 -17.14
CA LYS A 287 -6.52 -0.56 -17.52
C LYS A 287 -5.31 0.20 -16.97
N LEU A 288 -4.91 -0.12 -15.73
CA LEU A 288 -3.72 0.47 -15.11
C LEU A 288 -2.46 0.10 -15.89
N GLN A 289 -2.30 -1.18 -16.25
CA GLN A 289 -1.18 -1.66 -17.08
C GLN A 289 -1.14 -0.95 -18.44
N GLU A 290 -2.28 -0.82 -19.10
CA GLU A 290 -2.42 -0.13 -20.38
C GLU A 290 -1.97 1.33 -20.26
N VAL A 291 -2.51 2.09 -19.30
CA VAL A 291 -2.13 3.50 -19.08
C VAL A 291 -0.64 3.63 -18.77
N ILE A 292 -0.07 2.75 -17.94
CA ILE A 292 1.36 2.79 -17.63
C ILE A 292 2.19 2.58 -18.91
N LYS A 293 1.89 1.53 -19.68
CA LYS A 293 2.69 1.17 -20.86
C LYS A 293 2.50 2.11 -22.04
N ASP A 294 1.30 2.63 -22.22
CA ASP A 294 1.02 3.62 -23.27
C ASP A 294 1.70 4.98 -22.98
N THR A 295 1.86 5.31 -21.68
CA THR A 295 2.53 6.56 -21.29
C THR A 295 4.06 6.40 -21.28
N ASN A 296 4.57 5.30 -20.74
CA ASN A 296 5.99 4.97 -20.72
C ASN A 296 6.19 3.44 -20.65
N GLN A 297 6.64 2.82 -21.75
CA GLN A 297 6.86 1.38 -21.82
C GLN A 297 7.91 0.86 -20.84
N ASP A 298 8.88 1.69 -20.48
CA ASP A 298 9.97 1.32 -19.57
C ASP A 298 9.55 1.38 -18.09
N CYS A 299 8.44 2.07 -17.76
CA CYS A 299 7.92 2.12 -16.40
C CYS A 299 7.35 0.75 -15.99
N THR A 300 7.89 0.19 -14.93
CA THR A 300 7.46 -1.11 -14.38
C THR A 300 6.15 -0.95 -13.62
N SER A 301 5.14 -1.73 -13.98
CA SER A 301 3.89 -1.81 -13.23
C SER A 301 3.97 -2.82 -12.09
N GLY A 302 3.38 -2.51 -10.97
CA GLY A 302 3.36 -3.43 -9.83
C GLY A 302 2.13 -3.30 -8.94
N TRP A 303 2.02 -4.21 -7.98
CA TRP A 303 0.93 -4.19 -7.01
C TRP A 303 1.32 -4.84 -5.70
N PHE A 304 0.73 -4.31 -4.61
CA PHE A 304 0.90 -4.89 -3.29
C PHE A 304 -0.21 -5.89 -2.98
N CYS A 305 0.17 -7.09 -2.55
CA CYS A 305 -0.79 -8.09 -2.13
C CYS A 305 -0.72 -8.36 -0.63
N LEU A 306 -1.89 -8.55 -0.03
CA LEU A 306 -1.95 -9.05 1.34
C LEU A 306 -1.67 -10.56 1.33
N PRO A 307 -0.67 -11.03 2.09
CA PRO A 307 -0.43 -12.44 2.29
C PRO A 307 -1.56 -13.01 3.13
N GLY A 308 -2.65 -13.36 2.51
CA GLY A 308 -3.79 -13.93 3.21
C GLY A 308 -3.54 -15.36 3.66
N PRO A 309 -4.01 -15.76 4.85
CA PRO A 309 -3.82 -17.11 5.39
C PRO A 309 -4.44 -18.20 4.53
N LYS A 310 -5.36 -17.85 3.68
CA LYS A 310 -6.04 -18.80 2.78
C LYS A 310 -6.32 -18.11 1.45
N LYS A 311 -6.23 -18.87 0.37
CA LYS A 311 -6.70 -18.46 -0.97
C LYS A 311 -8.10 -17.82 -0.95
N MET A 312 -8.96 -18.30 -0.07
CA MET A 312 -10.29 -17.77 0.17
C MET A 312 -10.32 -16.33 0.68
N PHE A 313 -9.33 -15.88 1.49
CA PHE A 313 -9.33 -14.52 2.02
C PHE A 313 -9.01 -13.51 0.92
N SER A 314 -7.90 -13.67 0.21
CA SER A 314 -7.50 -12.74 -0.84
C SER A 314 -8.51 -12.73 -2.00
N ARG A 315 -8.94 -13.89 -2.50
CA ARG A 315 -9.86 -13.99 -3.63
C ARG A 315 -11.29 -13.62 -3.25
N LYS A 316 -11.84 -14.20 -2.18
CA LYS A 316 -13.25 -14.02 -1.81
C LYS A 316 -13.55 -12.67 -1.17
N ARG A 317 -12.70 -12.21 -0.25
CA ARG A 317 -12.93 -10.94 0.44
C ARG A 317 -12.37 -9.76 -0.34
N LEU A 318 -11.12 -9.86 -0.76
CA LEU A 318 -10.40 -8.73 -1.35
C LEU A 318 -10.60 -8.59 -2.86
N GLY A 319 -11.02 -9.66 -3.55
CA GLY A 319 -11.00 -9.70 -5.02
C GLY A 319 -9.57 -9.82 -5.60
N GLN A 320 -8.54 -9.96 -4.77
CA GLN A 320 -7.16 -10.17 -5.21
C GLN A 320 -6.95 -11.63 -5.62
N ASP A 321 -7.14 -11.94 -6.88
CA ASP A 321 -6.73 -13.23 -7.46
C ASP A 321 -5.27 -13.10 -7.93
N TRP A 322 -4.38 -13.75 -7.22
CA TRP A 322 -2.93 -13.62 -7.45
C TRP A 322 -2.50 -14.09 -8.84
N THR A 323 -3.13 -15.13 -9.34
CA THR A 323 -2.84 -15.63 -10.68
C THR A 323 -3.27 -14.63 -11.75
N LYS A 324 -4.48 -14.06 -11.64
CA LYS A 324 -4.99 -13.07 -12.61
C LYS A 324 -4.14 -11.80 -12.58
N LEU A 325 -3.93 -11.22 -11.41
CA LEU A 325 -3.22 -9.94 -11.27
C LEU A 325 -1.75 -10.05 -11.70
N SER A 326 -1.07 -11.14 -11.33
CA SER A 326 0.31 -11.36 -11.75
C SER A 326 0.46 -11.78 -13.21
N SER A 327 -0.63 -12.11 -13.92
CA SER A 327 -0.61 -12.28 -15.37
C SER A 327 -0.75 -10.96 -16.12
N ILE A 328 -1.18 -9.90 -15.44
CA ILE A 328 -1.44 -8.56 -16.01
C ILE A 328 -0.28 -7.62 -15.69
N LEU A 329 0.09 -7.50 -14.42
CA LEU A 329 1.09 -6.54 -13.94
C LEU A 329 2.49 -7.17 -13.89
N ASP A 330 3.51 -6.35 -14.09
CA ASP A 330 4.90 -6.79 -14.26
C ASP A 330 5.50 -7.36 -12.97
N VAL A 331 5.14 -6.81 -11.79
CA VAL A 331 5.71 -7.19 -10.49
C VAL A 331 4.61 -7.36 -9.44
N VAL A 332 4.75 -8.39 -8.62
CA VAL A 332 3.95 -8.56 -7.42
C VAL A 332 4.78 -8.31 -6.17
N SER A 333 4.22 -7.55 -5.22
CA SER A 333 4.88 -7.22 -3.96
C SER A 333 4.05 -7.74 -2.77
N PRO A 334 4.31 -8.96 -2.30
CA PRO A 334 3.69 -9.47 -1.09
C PRO A 334 4.17 -8.69 0.14
N MET A 335 3.21 -8.21 0.94
CA MET A 335 3.48 -7.48 2.18
C MET A 335 3.67 -8.45 3.34
N GLU A 336 4.89 -8.90 3.56
CA GLU A 336 5.24 -9.89 4.57
C GLU A 336 5.64 -9.19 5.88
N TYR A 337 4.62 -8.78 6.65
CA TYR A 337 4.75 -8.06 7.92
C TYR A 337 4.35 -8.91 9.13
N PRO A 338 5.03 -10.03 9.41
CA PRO A 338 4.62 -10.95 10.48
C PRO A 338 4.60 -10.30 11.87
N TYR A 339 5.60 -9.46 12.16
CA TYR A 339 5.72 -8.83 13.48
C TYR A 339 4.75 -7.64 13.64
N LEU A 340 4.47 -6.89 12.58
CA LEU A 340 3.47 -5.82 12.59
C LEU A 340 2.06 -6.32 12.94
N MET A 341 1.75 -7.56 12.59
CA MET A 341 0.42 -8.15 12.86
C MET A 341 0.29 -8.72 14.27
N GLY A 342 1.41 -9.04 14.94
CA GLY A 342 1.45 -9.71 16.24
C GLY A 342 1.81 -8.83 17.42
N THR A 343 2.43 -7.67 17.18
CA THR A 343 3.01 -6.89 18.26
C THR A 343 2.18 -5.64 18.53
N LYS A 344 1.69 -5.53 19.76
CA LYS A 344 1.12 -4.28 20.22
C LYS A 344 1.58 -3.83 21.60
N ASP A 345 2.32 -4.63 22.32
CA ASP A 345 2.94 -4.26 23.59
C ASP A 345 4.18 -5.12 23.82
N ASP A 346 5.21 -4.55 24.47
CA ASP A 346 6.57 -5.08 24.65
C ASP A 346 6.72 -6.37 25.47
N GLY A 347 5.72 -7.22 25.56
CA GLY A 347 5.75 -8.48 26.31
C GLY A 347 6.35 -9.64 25.50
N TRP A 348 7.13 -10.50 26.14
CA TRP A 348 7.69 -11.74 25.57
C TRP A 348 6.64 -12.63 24.88
N TYR A 349 5.38 -12.56 25.29
CA TYR A 349 4.25 -13.29 24.71
C TYR A 349 3.96 -12.86 23.29
N TRP A 350 4.05 -11.54 23.00
CA TRP A 350 3.81 -10.98 21.67
C TRP A 350 4.94 -11.29 20.69
N ARG A 351 6.19 -11.38 21.16
CA ARG A 351 7.32 -11.85 20.34
C ARG A 351 7.15 -13.29 19.88
N LYS A 352 6.70 -14.19 20.78
CA LYS A 352 6.35 -15.56 20.40
C LYS A 352 5.23 -15.62 19.36
N ILE A 353 4.24 -14.74 19.46
CA ILE A 353 3.18 -14.63 18.46
C ILE A 353 3.74 -14.12 17.13
N GLY A 354 4.67 -13.15 17.13
CA GLY A 354 5.38 -12.69 15.95
C GLY A 354 6.12 -13.82 15.23
N ASP A 355 6.84 -14.66 15.97
CA ASP A 355 7.49 -15.85 15.42
C ASP A 355 6.51 -16.88 14.85
N LEU A 356 5.38 -17.08 15.52
CA LEU A 356 4.30 -17.93 15.01
C LEU A 356 3.72 -17.38 13.71
N PHE A 357 3.48 -16.07 13.62
CA PHE A 357 3.04 -15.40 12.39
C PHE A 357 4.10 -15.51 11.31
N TYR A 358 5.37 -15.26 11.59
CA TYR A 358 6.46 -15.45 10.63
C TYR A 358 6.44 -16.87 10.05
N TRP A 359 6.38 -17.89 10.89
CA TRP A 359 6.31 -19.28 10.44
C TRP A 359 5.06 -19.55 9.60
N TYR A 360 3.93 -18.98 10.01
CA TYR A 360 2.67 -19.10 9.32
C TYR A 360 2.70 -18.43 7.92
N PHE A 361 3.25 -17.22 7.81
CA PHE A 361 3.46 -16.53 6.55
C PHE A 361 4.38 -17.34 5.62
N MET A 362 5.52 -17.78 6.12
CA MET A 362 6.46 -18.64 5.38
C MET A 362 5.79 -19.90 4.84
N ARG A 363 4.99 -20.56 5.67
CA ARG A 363 4.27 -21.78 5.26
C ARG A 363 3.23 -21.49 4.18
N ASN A 364 2.50 -20.39 4.28
CA ASN A 364 1.50 -20.01 3.29
C ASN A 364 2.16 -19.59 1.97
N MET A 365 3.22 -18.81 2.06
CA MET A 365 3.95 -18.38 0.87
C MET A 365 4.52 -19.59 0.12
N LYS A 366 5.17 -20.54 0.80
CA LYS A 366 5.63 -21.80 0.16
C LYS A 366 4.54 -22.57 -0.57
N LYS A 367 3.29 -22.52 -0.06
CA LYS A 367 2.15 -23.20 -0.68
C LYS A 367 1.57 -22.47 -1.88
N ARG A 368 1.74 -21.14 -1.95
CA ARG A 368 1.01 -20.30 -2.89
C ARG A 368 1.88 -19.53 -3.88
N ILE A 369 3.19 -19.53 -3.67
CA ILE A 369 4.11 -18.75 -4.51
C ILE A 369 4.00 -19.12 -6.01
N HIS A 370 3.62 -20.37 -6.32
CA HIS A 370 3.38 -20.83 -7.68
C HIS A 370 2.14 -20.20 -8.35
N GLU A 371 1.28 -19.51 -7.57
CA GLU A 371 0.14 -18.78 -8.13
C GLU A 371 0.58 -17.51 -8.84
N PHE A 372 1.75 -16.97 -8.52
CA PHE A 372 2.29 -15.80 -9.19
C PHE A 372 2.87 -16.12 -10.57
N LYS A 373 2.57 -15.27 -11.53
CA LYS A 373 3.03 -15.37 -12.93
C LYS A 373 3.98 -14.24 -13.31
N SER A 374 4.19 -13.28 -12.41
CA SER A 374 5.18 -12.21 -12.54
C SER A 374 6.24 -12.32 -11.44
N PRO A 375 7.42 -11.76 -11.65
CA PRO A 375 8.48 -11.65 -10.65
C PRO A 375 8.01 -11.00 -9.34
N ILE A 376 8.67 -11.36 -8.25
CA ILE A 376 8.29 -10.96 -6.90
C ILE A 376 9.34 -10.04 -6.32
N LEU A 377 8.88 -8.90 -5.79
CA LEU A 377 9.62 -8.01 -4.91
C LEU A 377 8.93 -8.02 -3.53
N ALA A 378 9.37 -8.86 -2.62
CA ALA A 378 8.73 -8.96 -1.30
C ALA A 378 8.96 -7.70 -0.48
N VAL A 379 7.93 -7.28 0.27
CA VAL A 379 8.02 -6.13 1.17
C VAL A 379 7.98 -6.63 2.61
N THR A 380 9.05 -6.33 3.35
CA THR A 380 9.16 -6.57 4.80
C THR A 380 9.06 -5.26 5.56
N ASN A 381 9.04 -5.30 6.89
CA ASN A 381 9.00 -4.08 7.67
C ASN A 381 10.15 -3.97 8.68
N SER A 382 10.55 -2.72 8.97
CA SER A 382 11.46 -2.37 10.05
C SER A 382 10.73 -1.94 11.33
N VAL A 383 9.44 -1.68 11.23
CA VAL A 383 8.63 -1.17 12.36
C VAL A 383 8.10 -2.31 13.20
N GLU A 384 8.08 -2.13 14.53
CA GLU A 384 7.58 -3.10 15.51
C GLU A 384 8.34 -4.45 15.51
N CYS A 385 9.61 -4.46 15.08
CA CYS A 385 10.54 -5.57 15.19
C CYS A 385 11.93 -5.04 15.55
N ASN A 386 12.79 -5.89 16.11
CA ASN A 386 14.19 -5.56 16.30
C ASN A 386 15.03 -5.89 15.06
N ALA A 387 16.32 -5.56 15.06
CA ALA A 387 17.22 -5.79 13.93
C ALA A 387 17.32 -7.28 13.53
N GLU A 388 17.39 -8.20 14.50
CA GLU A 388 17.43 -9.65 14.24
C GLU A 388 16.15 -10.15 13.58
N GLU A 389 14.99 -9.73 14.09
CA GLU A 389 13.68 -10.06 13.54
C GLU A 389 13.50 -9.49 12.12
N MET A 390 13.97 -8.27 11.88
CA MET A 390 14.00 -7.65 10.56
C MET A 390 14.86 -8.46 9.57
N LEU A 391 16.10 -8.77 9.93
CA LEU A 391 16.97 -9.60 9.10
C LEU A 391 16.41 -10.99 8.84
N LYS A 392 15.73 -11.57 9.83
CA LYS A 392 15.04 -12.85 9.69
C LYS A 392 13.93 -12.78 8.64
N GLN A 393 13.15 -11.71 8.61
CA GLN A 393 12.14 -11.46 7.57
C GLN A 393 12.82 -11.32 6.20
N MET A 394 13.81 -10.46 6.10
CA MET A 394 14.50 -10.16 4.83
C MET A 394 15.12 -11.43 4.23
N ARG A 395 15.88 -12.20 5.04
CA ARG A 395 16.50 -13.46 4.61
C ARG A 395 15.49 -14.56 4.29
N GLY A 396 14.32 -14.53 4.96
CA GLY A 396 13.26 -15.51 4.73
C GLY A 396 12.38 -15.21 3.52
N PHE A 397 12.14 -13.95 3.22
CA PHE A 397 11.22 -13.50 2.16
C PHE A 397 11.91 -12.87 0.94
N ASN A 398 13.21 -12.99 0.81
CA ASN A 398 13.93 -12.50 -0.37
C ASN A 398 13.64 -13.40 -1.59
N PHE A 399 12.64 -13.01 -2.35
CA PHE A 399 12.18 -13.72 -3.55
C PHE A 399 12.67 -13.00 -4.83
N GLY A 400 13.44 -13.65 -5.64
CA GLY A 400 13.75 -13.25 -7.01
C GLY A 400 14.38 -11.84 -7.19
N LEU A 401 13.58 -10.81 -7.39
CA LEU A 401 14.07 -9.46 -7.72
C LEU A 401 14.88 -8.80 -6.60
N GLY A 402 14.65 -9.15 -5.36
CA GLY A 402 15.27 -8.51 -4.22
C GLY A 402 14.29 -8.34 -3.06
N ILE A 403 14.49 -7.28 -2.27
CA ILE A 403 13.69 -7.00 -1.08
C ILE A 403 13.40 -5.50 -0.98
N ALA A 404 12.20 -5.17 -0.55
CA ALA A 404 11.82 -3.83 -0.12
C ALA A 404 11.56 -3.82 1.38
N VAL A 405 11.99 -2.76 2.05
CA VAL A 405 11.79 -2.56 3.50
C VAL A 405 10.85 -1.40 3.73
N PHE A 406 9.76 -1.60 4.42
CA PHE A 406 8.85 -0.57 4.83
C PHE A 406 8.91 -0.43 6.35
N LYS A 407 9.28 0.69 6.89
CA LYS A 407 9.42 2.00 6.27
C LYS A 407 10.62 2.75 6.85
N TYR A 408 11.05 3.80 6.16
CA TYR A 408 12.14 4.67 6.57
C TYR A 408 11.97 5.24 7.99
N PHE A 409 10.85 5.93 8.25
CA PHE A 409 10.57 6.47 9.59
C PHE A 409 10.23 5.37 10.59
N GLY A 410 10.91 5.41 11.72
CA GLY A 410 10.80 4.42 12.79
C GLY A 410 11.82 3.28 12.69
N THR A 411 12.70 3.28 11.69
CA THR A 411 13.87 2.41 11.63
C THR A 411 14.94 2.93 12.61
N THR A 412 15.40 2.08 13.54
CA THR A 412 16.38 2.40 14.57
C THR A 412 17.80 2.33 14.03
N ASP A 413 18.79 2.89 14.73
CA ASP A 413 20.20 2.84 14.32
C ASP A 413 20.72 1.40 14.22
N ASP A 414 20.36 0.51 15.16
CA ASP A 414 20.71 -0.92 15.07
C ASP A 414 20.14 -1.57 13.81
N GLN A 415 18.94 -1.19 13.43
CA GLN A 415 18.32 -1.69 12.19
C GLN A 415 19.00 -1.11 10.95
N TRP A 416 19.40 0.16 10.95
CA TRP A 416 20.17 0.76 9.87
C TRP A 416 21.50 0.04 9.66
N ASN A 417 22.24 -0.23 10.74
CA ASN A 417 23.47 -0.99 10.66
C ASN A 417 23.25 -2.40 10.09
N ALA A 418 22.18 -3.06 10.54
CA ALA A 418 21.81 -4.39 10.03
C ALA A 418 21.38 -4.37 8.54
N LEU A 419 20.75 -3.29 8.07
CA LEU A 419 20.40 -3.10 6.66
C LEU A 419 21.66 -2.96 5.79
N LYS A 420 22.65 -2.19 6.26
CA LYS A 420 23.93 -2.04 5.58
C LYS A 420 24.66 -3.39 5.48
N GLU A 421 24.79 -4.12 6.58
CA GLU A 421 25.38 -5.47 6.61
C GLU A 421 24.64 -6.43 5.65
N TYR A 422 23.32 -6.39 5.62
CA TYR A 422 22.52 -7.21 4.70
C TYR A 422 22.79 -6.86 3.23
N ALA A 423 22.89 -5.59 2.89
CA ALA A 423 23.22 -5.15 1.53
C ALA A 423 24.58 -5.69 1.09
N GLU A 424 25.59 -5.54 1.92
CA GLU A 424 26.97 -5.97 1.63
C GLU A 424 27.09 -7.51 1.56
N ILE A 425 26.58 -8.23 2.55
CA ILE A 425 26.80 -9.68 2.68
C ILE A 425 25.78 -10.51 1.89
N ASP A 426 24.49 -10.18 2.02
CA ASP A 426 23.40 -11.02 1.45
C ASP A 426 23.09 -10.65 0.00
N LEU A 427 23.29 -9.41 -0.41
CA LEU A 427 23.03 -8.93 -1.77
C LEU A 427 24.31 -8.67 -2.58
N GLY A 428 25.46 -8.53 -1.95
CA GLY A 428 26.73 -8.21 -2.61
C GLY A 428 26.75 -6.78 -3.17
N LEU A 429 26.05 -5.85 -2.53
CA LEU A 429 26.05 -4.44 -2.87
C LEU A 429 27.14 -3.75 -2.04
N GLU A 430 28.18 -3.30 -2.69
CA GLU A 430 29.26 -2.50 -2.09
C GLU A 430 29.23 -1.12 -2.69
N ASN A 431 29.85 -0.14 -2.01
CA ASN A 431 30.05 1.19 -2.60
C ASN A 431 30.83 1.04 -3.90
N SER A 432 30.23 1.40 -5.01
CA SER A 432 30.96 1.65 -6.26
C SER A 432 31.72 2.95 -6.07
N ASN A 433 32.97 2.84 -5.56
CA ASN A 433 33.89 3.94 -5.50
C ASN A 433 34.27 4.40 -6.90
#